data_be2d4942bc05e8dc72f7ef4889960693
#
_entry.id   be2d4942bc05e8dc72f7ef4889960693
#
_cell.length_a   1.000
_cell.length_b   1.000
_cell.length_c   1.000
_cell.angle_alpha   90.00
_cell.angle_beta   90.00
_cell.angle_gamma   90.00
#
_symmetry.space_group_name_H-M   'P 1'
#
loop_
_entity.id
_entity.type
_entity.pdbx_description
1 polymer ?
#
loop_
_entity_poly.entity_id
_entity_poly.type
_entity_poly.pdbx_seq_one_letter_code
_entity_poly.pdbx_strand_id
1 'polypeptide(L)'
;MQGRNTFAGKQRNGKQNMETQSHYLFTSEVVSPGHPDKCADIIADSIVDALLIQDSNSRVASEVFVAGKHVIIGGEVNTKSILSFSDYEKIVKDALIKIGYDGKSAFTKEQCLYPDEVKVQVLLNQQSSDINQGVDQSSGEIGAGDQGIMFGFASSETADFMPSAITYARMLCDKVYNYALKHNQKLGVDIKTQVTVD
;
A
#
# COMPACT_ATOMS: atom_id res chain seq x y z
N MET A 1 80.53 18.88 36.85
CA MET A 1 79.49 19.71 37.42
C MET A 1 78.17 19.24 36.82
N GLN A 2 77.25 18.81 37.66
CA GLN A 2 76.07 18.07 37.38
C GLN A 2 74.93 18.99 36.89
N GLY A 3 74.28 18.63 35.79
CA GLY A 3 73.03 19.26 35.36
C GLY A 3 71.92 18.22 35.42
N ARG A 4 70.94 18.42 36.29
CA ARG A 4 69.77 17.54 36.45
C ARG A 4 68.75 17.92 35.42
N ASN A 5 68.35 16.93 34.58
CA ASN A 5 67.16 16.99 33.72
C ASN A 5 65.95 16.56 34.52
N THR A 6 65.02 17.48 34.77
CA THR A 6 63.71 17.21 35.30
C THR A 6 62.72 16.96 34.12
N PHE A 7 62.26 15.73 33.96
CA PHE A 7 61.17 15.41 33.07
C PHE A 7 59.86 15.79 33.75
N ALA A 8 59.20 16.83 33.22
CA ALA A 8 57.84 17.17 33.60
C ALA A 8 56.89 16.29 32.77
N GLY A 9 56.24 15.35 33.44
CA GLY A 9 55.17 14.53 32.84
C GLY A 9 53.94 15.37 32.48
N LYS A 10 53.61 15.41 31.19
CA LYS A 10 52.37 15.98 30.71
C LYS A 10 51.26 14.98 30.97
N GLN A 11 50.41 15.24 31.97
CA GLN A 11 49.11 14.55 32.10
C GLN A 11 48.25 14.88 30.89
N ARG A 12 48.00 13.88 30.07
CA ARG A 12 46.97 13.93 29.04
C ARG A 12 45.60 13.77 29.73
N ASN A 13 44.89 14.89 29.92
CA ASN A 13 43.48 14.87 30.23
C ASN A 13 42.73 14.27 29.01
N GLY A 14 42.45 13.00 29.08
CA GLY A 14 41.52 12.33 28.18
C GLY A 14 40.13 12.85 28.44
N LYS A 15 39.70 13.85 27.68
CA LYS A 15 38.30 14.13 27.52
C LYS A 15 37.73 12.94 26.75
N GLN A 16 37.07 12.02 27.43
CA GLN A 16 36.15 11.08 26.82
C GLN A 16 35.03 11.93 26.19
N ASN A 17 35.09 12.09 24.87
CA ASN A 17 33.92 12.50 24.13
C ASN A 17 32.88 11.38 24.33
N MET A 18 31.96 11.59 25.27
CA MET A 18 30.69 10.86 25.25
C MET A 18 30.00 11.31 23.97
N GLU A 19 30.09 10.49 22.90
CA GLU A 19 29.19 10.58 21.80
C GLU A 19 27.79 10.39 22.38
N THR A 20 27.04 11.47 22.50
CA THR A 20 25.63 11.39 22.77
C THR A 20 25.03 10.70 21.54
N GLN A 21 24.75 9.41 21.64
CA GLN A 21 23.92 8.72 20.66
C GLN A 21 22.63 9.53 20.54
N SER A 22 22.45 10.16 19.40
CA SER A 22 21.21 10.86 19.12
C SER A 22 20.13 9.79 18.90
N HIS A 23 19.31 9.56 19.91
CA HIS A 23 18.11 8.74 19.76
C HIS A 23 17.10 9.47 18.90
N TYR A 24 16.47 8.77 17.96
CA TYR A 24 15.37 9.31 17.19
C TYR A 24 14.27 8.24 17.05
N LEU A 25 13.04 8.69 17.14
CA LEU A 25 11.90 7.82 16.99
C LEU A 25 11.56 7.66 15.50
N PHE A 26 11.44 6.42 15.07
CA PHE A 26 11.01 6.08 13.72
C PHE A 26 9.68 5.33 13.75
N THR A 27 8.71 5.82 12.99
CA THR A 27 7.33 5.31 13.00
C THR A 27 6.91 4.80 11.63
N SER A 28 6.26 3.67 11.59
CA SER A 28 5.60 3.13 10.38
C SER A 28 4.17 2.74 10.67
N GLU A 29 3.31 2.93 9.67
CA GLU A 29 1.90 2.57 9.71
C GLU A 29 1.58 1.55 8.62
N VAL A 30 0.61 0.69 8.90
CA VAL A 30 0.07 -0.29 7.94
C VAL A 30 -1.45 -0.34 8.07
N VAL A 31 -2.12 -0.45 6.93
CA VAL A 31 -3.57 -0.64 6.85
C VAL A 31 -3.89 -2.04 6.37
N SER A 32 -5.00 -2.60 6.87
CA SER A 32 -5.51 -3.90 6.44
C SER A 32 -6.20 -3.82 5.07
N PRO A 33 -6.48 -4.97 4.43
CA PRO A 33 -7.30 -5.03 3.22
C PRO A 33 -8.65 -4.33 3.33
N GLY A 34 -9.24 -4.26 4.54
CA GLY A 34 -10.52 -3.60 4.77
C GLY A 34 -10.47 -2.08 4.95
N HIS A 35 -9.28 -1.48 5.02
CA HIS A 35 -9.17 -0.03 5.04
C HIS A 35 -9.56 0.56 3.66
N PRO A 36 -10.27 1.70 3.60
CA PRO A 36 -10.73 2.27 2.32
C PRO A 36 -9.65 2.40 1.25
N ASP A 37 -8.45 2.86 1.61
CA ASP A 37 -7.33 3.00 0.68
C ASP A 37 -6.89 1.65 0.10
N LYS A 38 -6.85 0.59 0.93
CA LYS A 38 -6.47 -0.74 0.46
C LYS A 38 -7.61 -1.43 -0.29
N CYS A 39 -8.87 -1.17 0.09
CA CYS A 39 -10.03 -1.58 -0.70
C CYS A 39 -9.96 -1.00 -2.12
N ALA A 40 -9.58 0.28 -2.24
CA ALA A 40 -9.44 0.95 -3.53
C ALA A 40 -8.40 0.24 -4.41
N ASP A 41 -7.20 -0.05 -3.87
CA ASP A 41 -6.16 -0.80 -4.57
C ASP A 41 -6.67 -2.19 -5.02
N ILE A 42 -7.30 -2.94 -4.12
CA ILE A 42 -7.78 -4.31 -4.42
C ILE A 42 -8.87 -4.30 -5.50
N ILE A 43 -9.74 -3.29 -5.48
CA ILE A 43 -10.78 -3.13 -6.51
C ILE A 43 -10.12 -2.75 -7.85
N ALA A 44 -9.17 -1.82 -7.85
CA ALA A 44 -8.43 -1.44 -9.07
C ALA A 44 -7.71 -2.64 -9.68
N ASP A 45 -6.98 -3.42 -8.89
CA ASP A 45 -6.31 -4.64 -9.31
C ASP A 45 -7.31 -5.67 -9.89
N SER A 46 -8.48 -5.81 -9.26
CA SER A 46 -9.53 -6.73 -9.74
C SER A 46 -10.11 -6.31 -11.10
N ILE A 47 -10.16 -5.00 -11.39
CA ILE A 47 -10.54 -4.46 -12.69
C ILE A 47 -9.45 -4.76 -13.73
N VAL A 48 -8.18 -4.56 -13.38
CA VAL A 48 -7.03 -4.92 -14.24
C VAL A 48 -7.10 -6.40 -14.61
N ASP A 49 -7.27 -7.28 -13.63
CA ASP A 49 -7.38 -8.73 -13.86
C ASP A 49 -8.53 -9.06 -14.81
N ALA A 50 -9.72 -8.48 -14.61
CA ALA A 50 -10.89 -8.73 -15.44
C ALA A 50 -10.70 -8.29 -16.90
N LEU A 51 -10.00 -7.17 -17.12
CA LEU A 51 -9.69 -6.68 -18.46
C LEU A 51 -8.62 -7.54 -19.13
N LEU A 52 -7.56 -7.93 -18.41
CA LEU A 52 -6.47 -8.76 -18.92
C LEU A 52 -6.90 -10.17 -19.28
N ILE A 53 -7.89 -10.75 -18.60
CA ILE A 53 -8.46 -12.06 -18.91
C ILE A 53 -9.07 -12.07 -20.33
N GLN A 54 -9.70 -10.97 -20.75
CA GLN A 54 -10.33 -10.86 -22.08
C GLN A 54 -9.35 -10.35 -23.15
N ASP A 55 -8.44 -9.46 -22.77
CA ASP A 55 -7.43 -8.89 -23.67
C ASP A 55 -6.10 -8.72 -22.90
N SER A 56 -5.18 -9.64 -23.13
CA SER A 56 -3.85 -9.64 -22.49
C SER A 56 -2.98 -8.42 -22.83
N ASN A 57 -3.37 -7.63 -23.83
CA ASN A 57 -2.70 -6.38 -24.21
C ASN A 57 -3.39 -5.14 -23.62
N SER A 58 -4.39 -5.32 -22.75
CA SER A 58 -5.05 -4.18 -22.10
C SER A 58 -4.04 -3.31 -21.35
N ARG A 59 -4.21 -1.99 -21.48
CA ARG A 59 -3.50 -0.98 -20.70
C ARG A 59 -4.51 -0.28 -19.82
N VAL A 60 -4.27 -0.31 -18.53
CA VAL A 60 -5.25 0.06 -17.54
C VAL A 60 -4.62 1.05 -16.57
N ALA A 61 -5.10 2.28 -16.60
CA ALA A 61 -4.78 3.34 -15.64
C ALA A 61 -6.08 3.68 -14.88
N SER A 62 -6.64 2.69 -14.21
CA SER A 62 -7.85 2.85 -13.41
C SER A 62 -7.50 3.22 -11.97
N GLU A 63 -8.14 4.27 -11.48
CA GLU A 63 -8.08 4.74 -10.11
C GLU A 63 -9.41 4.45 -9.43
N VAL A 64 -9.37 4.11 -8.15
CA VAL A 64 -10.56 3.86 -7.36
C VAL A 64 -10.56 4.70 -6.11
N PHE A 65 -11.72 5.31 -5.82
CA PHE A 65 -11.95 6.05 -4.59
C PHE A 65 -13.09 5.42 -3.81
N VAL A 66 -12.85 5.10 -2.55
CA VAL A 66 -13.84 4.51 -1.64
C VAL A 66 -14.17 5.49 -0.53
N ALA A 67 -15.45 5.85 -0.42
CA ALA A 67 -15.92 6.77 0.62
C ALA A 67 -17.31 6.34 1.14
N GLY A 68 -17.40 5.88 2.38
CA GLY A 68 -18.64 5.34 2.95
C GLY A 68 -19.16 4.20 2.10
N LYS A 69 -20.37 4.33 1.53
CA LYS A 69 -20.99 3.33 0.65
C LYS A 69 -20.71 3.58 -0.84
N HIS A 70 -19.87 4.54 -1.19
CA HIS A 70 -19.58 4.90 -2.57
C HIS A 70 -18.24 4.34 -3.02
N VAL A 71 -18.23 3.74 -4.20
CA VAL A 71 -17.04 3.33 -4.94
C VAL A 71 -17.06 4.03 -6.29
N ILE A 72 -16.08 4.90 -6.51
CA ILE A 72 -15.93 5.63 -7.77
C ILE A 72 -14.71 5.07 -8.48
N ILE A 73 -14.92 4.62 -9.72
CA ILE A 73 -13.89 4.07 -10.60
C ILE A 73 -13.67 5.10 -11.70
N GLY A 74 -12.49 5.66 -11.80
CA GLY A 74 -12.12 6.66 -12.81
C GLY A 74 -10.81 6.31 -13.49
N GLY A 75 -10.40 7.15 -14.44
CA GLY A 75 -9.14 6.97 -15.14
C GLY A 75 -9.30 6.63 -16.62
N GLU A 76 -8.28 6.01 -17.19
CA GLU A 76 -8.22 5.73 -18.62
C GLU A 76 -7.85 4.27 -18.88
N VAL A 77 -8.45 3.68 -19.93
CA VAL A 77 -8.15 2.32 -20.37
C VAL A 77 -7.97 2.27 -21.89
N ASN A 78 -7.05 1.42 -22.32
CA ASN A 78 -6.93 1.03 -23.74
C ASN A 78 -7.03 -0.49 -23.81
N THR A 79 -8.17 -0.99 -24.26
CA THR A 79 -8.48 -2.41 -24.24
C THR A 79 -9.51 -2.77 -25.31
N LYS A 80 -9.47 -4.02 -25.77
CA LYS A 80 -10.53 -4.63 -26.58
C LYS A 80 -11.56 -5.35 -25.72
N SER A 81 -11.33 -5.46 -24.43
CA SER A 81 -12.28 -6.05 -23.48
C SER A 81 -13.52 -5.19 -23.38
N ILE A 82 -14.67 -5.85 -23.22
CA ILE A 82 -15.95 -5.18 -23.04
C ILE A 82 -16.50 -5.60 -21.68
N LEU A 83 -16.50 -4.66 -20.75
CA LEU A 83 -17.16 -4.82 -19.45
C LEU A 83 -18.38 -3.89 -19.40
N SER A 84 -19.53 -4.47 -19.08
CA SER A 84 -20.75 -3.70 -18.81
C SER A 84 -20.70 -3.06 -17.42
N PHE A 85 -21.60 -2.12 -17.17
CA PHE A 85 -21.73 -1.53 -15.81
C PHE A 85 -21.97 -2.61 -14.74
N SER A 86 -22.79 -3.62 -15.05
CA SER A 86 -23.04 -4.75 -14.14
C SER A 86 -21.82 -5.61 -13.86
N ASP A 87 -20.87 -5.69 -14.80
CA ASP A 87 -19.61 -6.40 -14.58
C ASP A 87 -18.73 -5.63 -13.57
N TYR A 88 -18.64 -4.31 -13.70
CA TYR A 88 -17.94 -3.48 -12.71
C TYR A 88 -18.57 -3.58 -11.33
N GLU A 89 -19.92 -3.51 -11.24
CA GLU A 89 -20.60 -3.71 -9.95
C GLU A 89 -20.28 -5.07 -9.33
N LYS A 90 -20.27 -6.12 -10.16
CA LYS A 90 -19.93 -7.46 -9.70
C LYS A 90 -18.48 -7.55 -9.21
N ILE A 91 -17.53 -6.99 -9.95
CA ILE A 91 -16.11 -6.96 -9.57
C ILE A 91 -15.93 -6.28 -8.20
N VAL A 92 -16.57 -5.13 -8.01
CA VAL A 92 -16.53 -4.40 -6.73
C VAL A 92 -17.10 -5.25 -5.60
N LYS A 93 -18.27 -5.84 -5.79
CA LYS A 93 -18.94 -6.68 -4.78
C LYS A 93 -18.11 -7.91 -4.42
N ASP A 94 -17.58 -8.61 -5.41
CA ASP A 94 -16.73 -9.78 -5.21
C ASP A 94 -15.43 -9.42 -4.45
N ALA A 95 -14.82 -8.30 -4.79
CA ALA A 95 -13.64 -7.78 -4.08
C ALA A 95 -13.96 -7.48 -2.61
N LEU A 96 -15.07 -6.79 -2.33
CA LEU A 96 -15.50 -6.50 -0.97
C LEU A 96 -15.80 -7.76 -0.15
N ILE A 97 -16.45 -8.76 -0.74
CA ILE A 97 -16.70 -10.05 -0.08
C ILE A 97 -15.38 -10.75 0.24
N LYS A 98 -14.43 -10.77 -0.70
CA LYS A 98 -13.09 -11.35 -0.52
C LYS A 98 -12.30 -10.68 0.59
N ILE A 99 -12.45 -9.37 0.76
CA ILE A 99 -11.84 -8.58 1.83
C ILE A 99 -12.44 -8.92 3.20
N GLY A 100 -13.69 -9.38 3.25
CA GLY A 100 -14.39 -9.70 4.50
C GLY A 100 -15.58 -8.81 4.81
N TYR A 101 -16.02 -7.96 3.87
CA TYR A 101 -17.28 -7.24 3.93
C TYR A 101 -18.44 -8.12 3.43
N ASP A 102 -18.62 -9.27 4.08
CA ASP A 102 -19.57 -10.31 3.63
C ASP A 102 -20.99 -10.15 4.19
N GLY A 103 -21.28 -9.05 4.87
CA GLY A 103 -22.56 -8.77 5.50
C GLY A 103 -22.89 -9.62 6.74
N LYS A 104 -21.99 -10.51 7.16
CA LYS A 104 -22.18 -11.38 8.32
C LYS A 104 -21.65 -10.79 9.63
N SER A 105 -20.88 -9.70 9.54
CA SER A 105 -20.34 -9.00 10.68
C SER A 105 -21.43 -8.33 11.51
N ALA A 106 -21.34 -8.39 12.85
CA ALA A 106 -22.25 -7.73 13.76
C ALA A 106 -22.07 -6.21 13.85
N PHE A 107 -21.15 -5.63 13.07
CA PHE A 107 -21.06 -4.18 12.93
C PHE A 107 -22.35 -3.65 12.31
N THR A 108 -22.84 -2.55 12.87
CA THR A 108 -24.04 -1.91 12.35
C THR A 108 -23.85 -1.57 10.87
N LYS A 109 -24.89 -1.76 10.07
CA LYS A 109 -24.90 -1.45 8.63
C LYS A 109 -24.43 -0.02 8.31
N GLU A 110 -24.48 0.86 9.28
CA GLU A 110 -24.05 2.27 9.15
C GLU A 110 -22.54 2.43 9.17
N GLN A 111 -21.81 1.48 9.75
CA GLN A 111 -20.35 1.56 9.93
C GLN A 111 -19.57 0.70 8.92
N CYS A 112 -20.22 -0.18 8.19
CA CYS A 112 -19.57 -1.11 7.29
C CYS A 112 -19.95 -0.89 5.82
N LEU A 113 -19.00 -1.19 4.94
CA LEU A 113 -19.20 -1.23 3.50
C LEU A 113 -19.80 -2.59 3.11
N TYR A 114 -21.12 -2.64 2.92
CA TYR A 114 -21.80 -3.86 2.52
C TYR A 114 -21.88 -3.97 1.00
N PRO A 115 -21.59 -5.15 0.40
CA PRO A 115 -21.64 -5.34 -1.03
C PRO A 115 -23.01 -5.02 -1.66
N ASP A 116 -24.10 -5.32 -0.95
CA ASP A 116 -25.46 -5.08 -1.46
C ASP A 116 -25.91 -3.60 -1.35
N GLU A 117 -25.22 -2.81 -0.57
CA GLU A 117 -25.55 -1.39 -0.36
C GLU A 117 -24.55 -0.46 -1.04
N VAL A 118 -23.48 -1.01 -1.63
CA VAL A 118 -22.47 -0.20 -2.30
C VAL A 118 -23.03 0.46 -3.55
N LYS A 119 -22.71 1.74 -3.73
CA LYS A 119 -23.04 2.54 -4.91
C LYS A 119 -21.81 2.69 -5.77
N VAL A 120 -21.81 2.04 -6.91
CA VAL A 120 -20.71 2.08 -7.86
C VAL A 120 -20.96 3.18 -8.89
N GLN A 121 -19.93 3.95 -9.18
CA GLN A 121 -19.90 4.92 -10.28
C GLN A 121 -18.67 4.65 -11.15
N VAL A 122 -18.89 4.52 -12.46
CA VAL A 122 -17.83 4.26 -13.43
C VAL A 122 -17.64 5.48 -14.31
N LEU A 123 -16.44 6.05 -14.27
CA LEU A 123 -16.01 7.26 -15.01
C LEU A 123 -14.74 6.94 -15.83
N LEU A 124 -14.63 5.71 -16.33
CA LEU A 124 -13.49 5.33 -17.17
C LEU A 124 -13.63 5.90 -18.58
N ASN A 125 -12.55 6.44 -19.10
CA ASN A 125 -12.44 6.96 -20.45
C ASN A 125 -11.46 6.12 -21.26
N GLN A 126 -11.57 6.21 -22.59
CA GLN A 126 -10.56 5.63 -23.46
C GLN A 126 -9.27 6.47 -23.40
N GLN A 127 -8.12 5.81 -23.30
CA GLN A 127 -6.82 6.45 -23.24
C GLN A 127 -6.61 7.36 -24.48
N SER A 128 -6.03 8.54 -24.26
CA SER A 128 -5.78 9.50 -25.32
C SER A 128 -4.82 8.93 -26.38
N SER A 129 -5.02 9.36 -27.63
CA SER A 129 -4.14 8.97 -28.76
C SER A 129 -2.68 9.40 -28.57
N ASP A 130 -2.45 10.51 -27.86
CA ASP A 130 -1.10 11.05 -27.63
C ASP A 130 -0.30 10.15 -26.69
N ILE A 131 -0.92 9.61 -25.65
CA ILE A 131 -0.29 8.65 -24.73
C ILE A 131 -0.03 7.33 -25.46
N ASN A 132 -0.97 6.86 -26.30
CA ASN A 132 -0.80 5.66 -27.10
C ASN A 132 0.40 5.73 -28.05
N GLN A 133 0.67 6.88 -28.66
CA GLN A 133 1.85 7.05 -29.52
C GLN A 133 3.18 6.92 -28.79
N GLY A 134 3.23 7.32 -27.51
CA GLY A 134 4.42 7.16 -26.67
C GLY A 134 4.66 5.72 -26.21
N VAL A 135 3.61 4.94 -26.09
CA VAL A 135 3.65 3.54 -25.59
C VAL A 135 3.77 2.54 -26.74
N ASP A 136 3.05 2.74 -27.85
CA ASP A 136 3.09 1.89 -29.04
C ASP A 136 4.18 2.37 -30.02
N GLN A 137 5.39 1.86 -29.85
CA GLN A 137 6.47 2.15 -30.79
C GLN A 137 6.31 1.35 -32.09
N SER A 138 6.68 1.97 -33.21
CA SER A 138 6.63 1.32 -34.51
C SER A 138 7.54 0.08 -34.63
N SER A 139 8.47 -0.11 -33.70
CA SER A 139 9.34 -1.29 -33.57
C SER A 139 8.62 -2.51 -32.95
N GLY A 140 7.40 -2.36 -32.42
CA GLY A 140 6.69 -3.39 -31.65
C GLY A 140 7.14 -3.49 -30.19
N GLU A 141 8.05 -2.63 -29.74
CA GLU A 141 8.44 -2.53 -28.33
C GLU A 141 7.42 -1.67 -27.58
N ILE A 142 7.12 -2.07 -26.35
CA ILE A 142 6.21 -1.34 -25.45
C ILE A 142 7.02 -0.33 -24.65
N GLY A 143 6.71 0.95 -24.80
CA GLY A 143 7.30 2.04 -24.02
C GLY A 143 6.68 2.14 -22.62
N ALA A 144 7.27 2.98 -21.76
CA ALA A 144 6.70 3.30 -20.46
C ALA A 144 5.44 4.16 -20.61
N GLY A 145 4.39 3.81 -19.87
CA GLY A 145 3.12 4.56 -19.86
C GLY A 145 3.15 5.80 -18.96
N ASP A 146 4.16 5.94 -18.09
CA ASP A 146 4.29 7.06 -17.16
C ASP A 146 5.76 7.30 -16.80
N GLN A 147 6.02 8.39 -16.11
CA GLN A 147 7.30 8.70 -15.47
C GLN A 147 7.53 7.74 -14.30
N GLY A 148 8.81 7.48 -13.99
CA GLY A 148 9.17 6.65 -12.86
C GLY A 148 10.44 7.12 -12.17
N ILE A 149 10.43 7.05 -10.83
CA ILE A 149 11.62 7.17 -10.00
C ILE A 149 11.61 6.02 -9.00
N MET A 150 12.75 5.40 -8.77
CA MET A 150 12.87 4.23 -7.91
C MET A 150 13.88 4.47 -6.81
N PHE A 151 13.50 4.08 -5.59
CA PHE A 151 14.37 4.12 -4.43
C PHE A 151 14.54 2.69 -3.91
N GLY A 152 15.77 2.36 -3.50
CA GLY A 152 16.07 1.09 -2.88
C GLY A 152 16.64 1.30 -1.48
N PHE A 153 16.15 0.54 -0.51
CA PHE A 153 16.66 0.55 0.86
C PHE A 153 16.53 -0.85 1.47
N ALA A 154 17.55 -1.26 2.21
CA ALA A 154 17.54 -2.49 2.98
C ALA A 154 18.30 -2.26 4.30
N SER A 155 17.90 -2.97 5.36
CA SER A 155 18.57 -2.94 6.66
C SER A 155 18.73 -4.35 7.21
N SER A 156 19.62 -4.53 8.18
CA SER A 156 19.83 -5.80 8.87
C SER A 156 18.98 -5.95 10.14
N GLU A 157 18.01 -5.08 10.35
CA GLU A 157 17.17 -5.06 11.56
C GLU A 157 16.25 -6.28 11.66
N THR A 158 15.84 -6.84 10.53
CA THR A 158 14.96 -8.01 10.45
C THR A 158 15.49 -9.03 9.44
N ALA A 159 15.00 -10.27 9.53
CA ALA A 159 15.38 -11.33 8.60
C ALA A 159 15.00 -11.04 7.14
N ASP A 160 13.99 -10.20 6.92
CA ASP A 160 13.49 -9.80 5.60
C ASP A 160 14.25 -8.60 5.02
N PHE A 161 15.30 -8.14 5.68
CA PHE A 161 16.06 -6.95 5.32
C PHE A 161 15.23 -5.66 5.26
N MET A 162 14.12 -5.62 5.98
CA MET A 162 13.23 -4.48 6.11
C MET A 162 13.41 -3.78 7.45
N PRO A 163 13.16 -2.47 7.55
CA PRO A 163 13.15 -1.77 8.83
C PRO A 163 12.16 -2.40 9.83
N SER A 164 12.56 -2.47 11.09
CA SER A 164 11.79 -3.13 12.15
C SER A 164 10.40 -2.53 12.35
N ALA A 165 10.28 -1.20 12.29
CA ALA A 165 9.00 -0.51 12.48
C ALA A 165 7.93 -1.00 11.48
N ILE A 166 8.23 -1.04 10.18
CA ILE A 166 7.27 -1.48 9.16
C ILE A 166 7.00 -2.99 9.26
N THR A 167 8.02 -3.79 9.58
CA THR A 167 7.88 -5.25 9.75
C THR A 167 6.91 -5.55 10.88
N TYR A 168 7.10 -4.94 12.05
CA TYR A 168 6.21 -5.17 13.20
C TYR A 168 4.80 -4.60 12.97
N ALA A 169 4.69 -3.45 12.31
CA ALA A 169 3.39 -2.90 11.95
C ALA A 169 2.59 -3.85 11.04
N ARG A 170 3.24 -4.46 10.02
CA ARG A 170 2.64 -5.49 9.15
C ARG A 170 2.24 -6.73 9.92
N MET A 171 3.14 -7.29 10.72
CA MET A 171 2.86 -8.47 11.53
C MET A 171 1.66 -8.26 12.47
N LEU A 172 1.57 -7.08 13.08
CA LEU A 172 0.44 -6.72 13.96
C LEU A 172 -0.85 -6.62 13.15
N CYS A 173 -0.83 -5.90 12.03
CA CYS A 173 -1.96 -5.74 11.13
C CYS A 173 -2.51 -7.09 10.67
N ASP A 174 -1.64 -7.96 10.17
CA ASP A 174 -2.02 -9.29 9.67
C ASP A 174 -2.63 -10.17 10.76
N LYS A 175 -2.07 -10.14 11.96
CA LYS A 175 -2.63 -10.92 13.09
C LYS A 175 -4.02 -10.45 13.49
N VAL A 176 -4.22 -9.13 13.59
CA VAL A 176 -5.51 -8.55 13.96
C VAL A 176 -6.53 -8.77 12.84
N TYR A 177 -6.16 -8.58 11.58
CA TYR A 177 -7.03 -8.81 10.43
C TYR A 177 -7.46 -10.29 10.33
N ASN A 178 -6.53 -11.23 10.44
CA ASN A 178 -6.84 -12.65 10.42
C ASN A 178 -7.72 -13.06 11.62
N TYR A 179 -7.53 -12.41 12.77
CA TYR A 179 -8.43 -12.61 13.92
C TYR A 179 -9.83 -12.07 13.61
N ALA A 180 -9.94 -10.87 13.04
CA ALA A 180 -11.21 -10.26 12.66
C ALA A 180 -11.99 -11.12 11.67
N LEU A 181 -11.32 -11.67 10.65
CA LEU A 181 -11.96 -12.59 9.69
C LEU A 181 -12.55 -13.85 10.35
N LYS A 182 -11.89 -14.37 11.38
CA LYS A 182 -12.35 -15.57 12.11
C LYS A 182 -13.44 -15.25 13.15
N HIS A 183 -13.46 -14.02 13.67
CA HIS A 183 -14.33 -13.59 14.75
C HIS A 183 -15.12 -12.35 14.38
N ASN A 184 -15.61 -12.29 13.14
CA ASN A 184 -16.26 -11.15 12.49
C ASN A 184 -17.50 -10.58 13.21
N GLN A 185 -17.97 -11.23 14.27
CA GLN A 185 -19.10 -10.73 15.07
C GLN A 185 -18.75 -9.57 16.02
N LYS A 186 -17.47 -9.28 16.24
CA LYS A 186 -17.00 -8.30 17.24
C LYS A 186 -16.01 -7.28 16.70
N LEU A 187 -15.35 -7.55 15.59
CA LEU A 187 -14.34 -6.69 14.98
C LEU A 187 -14.60 -6.52 13.48
N GLY A 188 -14.47 -5.30 12.99
CA GLY A 188 -14.46 -5.03 11.56
C GLY A 188 -13.10 -5.36 10.94
N VAL A 189 -13.09 -5.38 9.63
CA VAL A 189 -11.89 -5.66 8.82
C VAL A 189 -11.11 -4.39 8.46
N ASP A 190 -11.64 -3.20 8.74
CA ASP A 190 -10.95 -1.93 8.59
C ASP A 190 -10.04 -1.71 9.81
N ILE A 191 -8.75 -1.90 9.60
CA ILE A 191 -7.75 -1.89 10.68
C ILE A 191 -6.57 -1.03 10.23
N LYS A 192 -6.06 -0.24 11.14
CA LYS A 192 -4.81 0.49 10.99
C LYS A 192 -3.90 0.18 12.18
N THR A 193 -2.64 -0.11 11.91
CA THR A 193 -1.62 -0.36 12.93
C THR A 193 -0.46 0.60 12.77
N GLN A 194 0.14 0.97 13.89
CA GLN A 194 1.30 1.85 13.93
C GLN A 194 2.32 1.30 14.91
N VAL A 195 3.58 1.29 14.53
CA VAL A 195 4.70 0.93 15.40
C VAL A 195 5.75 2.01 15.35
N THR A 196 6.20 2.40 16.54
CA THR A 196 7.33 3.33 16.72
C THR A 196 8.48 2.58 17.37
N VAL A 197 9.67 2.75 16.84
CA VAL A 197 10.93 2.21 17.39
C VAL A 197 11.87 3.35 17.71
N ASP A 198 12.73 3.14 18.74
CA ASP A 198 13.79 4.04 19.19
C ASP A 198 15.17 3.46 18.84
#